data_cceeb148a31c45f9d855221325a712a4
#
_entry.id   cceeb148a31c45f9d855221325a712a4
#
_cell.length_a   1.000
_cell.length_b   1.000
_cell.length_c   1.000
_cell.angle_alpha   90.00
_cell.angle_beta   90.00
_cell.angle_gamma   90.00
#
_symmetry.space_group_name_H-M   'P 1'
#
loop_
_entity.id
_entity.type
_entity.pdbx_description
1 polymer ?
#
loop_
_entity_poly.entity_id
_entity_poly.type
_entity_poly.pdbx_seq_one_letter_code
_entity_poly.pdbx_strand_id
1 'polypeptide(L)'
;MNLYLNALQAMPDGGTLTTRTGNVTIDKDQYSPYYVKAGKYIRMTIEDTGVGMDEEVQQRIFDPFFTTKEMGRGTGLGLASVYGIVKNHGGFINVFSKTGQGTRFEVYLPSSDKGVPIKEKVVEQFVEGQETVLLVDDEEMIVDVGTRMLKKLGYKVFTAQDGIEAISVFQKHQEKIDVIVLDMIMPQMGGGETFDRIKKIKPGVKVLLSSGYSINGQASEILSRGCDGFIQKPFNLQNLSQSLRTILEGK
;
A
#
# COMPACT_ATOMS: atom_id res chain seq x y z
N MET A 1 6.27 -2.35 -5.13
CA MET A 1 6.90 -1.74 -3.94
C MET A 1 8.36 -2.19 -3.76
N ASN A 2 8.69 -3.50 -3.69
CA ASN A 2 10.05 -3.98 -3.39
C ASN A 2 11.18 -3.41 -4.27
N LEU A 3 10.96 -3.21 -5.58
CA LEU A 3 11.96 -2.60 -6.47
C LEU A 3 12.26 -1.14 -6.07
N TYR A 4 11.22 -0.38 -5.73
CA TYR A 4 11.39 1.02 -5.27
C TYR A 4 12.11 1.11 -3.92
N LEU A 5 11.76 0.24 -2.97
CA LEU A 5 12.43 0.19 -1.66
C LEU A 5 13.91 -0.17 -1.81
N ASN A 6 14.24 -1.12 -2.68
CA ASN A 6 15.64 -1.47 -2.94
C ASN A 6 16.42 -0.30 -3.58
N ALA A 7 15.80 0.40 -4.54
CA ALA A 7 16.40 1.59 -5.14
C ALA A 7 16.66 2.71 -4.12
N LEU A 8 15.68 3.02 -3.26
CA LEU A 8 15.84 4.00 -2.18
C LEU A 8 16.97 3.62 -1.22
N GLN A 9 17.04 2.34 -0.84
CA GLN A 9 18.09 1.85 0.06
C GLN A 9 19.48 1.82 -0.60
N ALA A 10 19.55 1.73 -1.93
CA ALA A 10 20.80 1.83 -2.67
C ALA A 10 21.31 3.28 -2.82
N MET A 11 20.51 4.27 -2.43
CA MET A 11 20.82 5.71 -2.55
C MET A 11 20.74 6.41 -1.18
N PRO A 12 21.56 6.03 -0.17
CA PRO A 12 21.47 6.59 1.19
C PRO A 12 21.71 8.11 1.22
N ASP A 13 22.56 8.61 0.33
CA ASP A 13 22.91 10.03 0.25
C ASP A 13 22.04 10.79 -0.77
N GLY A 14 20.91 10.19 -1.17
CA GLY A 14 20.06 10.71 -2.22
C GLY A 14 20.44 10.20 -3.61
N GLY A 15 19.65 10.58 -4.61
CA GLY A 15 19.85 10.14 -6.00
C GLY A 15 18.59 10.32 -6.84
N THR A 16 18.62 9.74 -8.02
CA THR A 16 17.50 9.80 -8.96
C THR A 16 16.93 8.41 -9.19
N LEU A 17 15.62 8.30 -8.99
CA LEU A 17 14.85 7.10 -9.34
C LEU A 17 13.97 7.41 -10.55
N THR A 18 14.22 6.72 -11.67
CA THR A 18 13.48 6.90 -12.91
C THR A 18 12.59 5.68 -13.17
N THR A 19 11.32 5.93 -13.44
CA THR A 19 10.38 4.88 -13.88
C THR A 19 9.83 5.22 -15.25
N ARG A 20 9.86 4.23 -16.15
CA ARG A 20 9.32 4.34 -17.51
C ARG A 20 8.48 3.11 -17.84
N THR A 21 7.43 3.29 -18.62
CA THR A 21 6.64 2.20 -19.18
C THR A 21 6.52 2.35 -20.68
N GLY A 22 6.41 1.24 -21.40
CA GLY A 22 6.24 1.26 -22.83
C GLY A 22 5.80 -0.09 -23.39
N ASN A 23 5.16 -0.06 -24.54
CA ASN A 23 4.82 -1.27 -25.28
C ASN A 23 6.03 -1.71 -26.10
N VAL A 24 6.32 -3.01 -26.09
CA VAL A 24 7.40 -3.61 -26.87
C VAL A 24 6.90 -4.88 -27.53
N THR A 25 7.40 -5.16 -28.73
CA THR A 25 7.21 -6.44 -29.41
C THR A 25 8.51 -7.22 -29.30
N ILE A 26 8.44 -8.48 -28.90
CA ILE A 26 9.58 -9.38 -28.77
C ILE A 26 9.48 -10.42 -29.87
N ASP A 27 10.50 -10.47 -30.73
CA ASP A 27 10.66 -11.46 -31.76
C ASP A 27 11.49 -12.65 -31.24
N LYS A 28 11.29 -13.83 -31.84
CA LYS A 28 11.90 -15.10 -31.39
C LYS A 28 13.42 -15.07 -31.26
N ASP A 29 14.11 -14.19 -32.01
CA ASP A 29 15.56 -14.20 -32.16
C ASP A 29 16.32 -13.18 -31.28
N GLN A 30 15.62 -12.34 -30.55
CA GLN A 30 16.26 -11.19 -29.84
C GLN A 30 16.60 -11.43 -28.36
N TYR A 31 16.07 -12.48 -27.73
CA TYR A 31 16.22 -12.66 -26.28
C TYR A 31 16.60 -14.10 -25.91
N SER A 32 17.87 -14.49 -26.14
CA SER A 32 18.51 -15.63 -25.48
C SER A 32 19.23 -15.12 -24.22
N PRO A 33 19.14 -15.75 -23.02
CA PRO A 33 19.10 -17.19 -22.76
C PRO A 33 17.79 -17.71 -22.13
N TYR A 34 16.73 -16.91 -22.05
CA TYR A 34 15.47 -17.38 -21.48
C TYR A 34 14.48 -17.70 -22.61
N TYR A 35 13.71 -18.79 -22.48
CA TYR A 35 12.57 -19.12 -23.34
C TYR A 35 11.48 -18.05 -23.20
N VAL A 36 11.67 -16.90 -23.82
CA VAL A 36 10.70 -15.82 -23.90
C VAL A 36 9.81 -16.10 -25.11
N LYS A 37 8.51 -16.17 -24.88
CA LYS A 37 7.55 -16.31 -25.99
C LYS A 37 7.54 -15.02 -26.80
N ALA A 38 7.65 -15.14 -28.13
CA ALA A 38 7.43 -13.99 -29.02
C ALA A 38 6.02 -13.43 -28.80
N GLY A 39 5.89 -12.12 -28.82
CA GLY A 39 4.60 -11.46 -28.61
C GLY A 39 4.73 -10.01 -28.17
N LYS A 40 3.57 -9.43 -27.86
CA LYS A 40 3.47 -8.06 -27.35
C LYS A 40 3.60 -8.05 -25.84
N TYR A 41 4.44 -7.16 -25.33
CA TYR A 41 4.70 -6.99 -23.91
C TYR A 41 4.58 -5.52 -23.51
N ILE A 42 4.27 -5.29 -22.24
CA ILE A 42 4.48 -4.00 -21.57
C ILE A 42 5.82 -4.13 -20.85
N ARG A 43 6.75 -3.23 -21.15
CA ARG A 43 8.00 -3.09 -20.41
C ARG A 43 7.87 -1.99 -19.36
N MET A 44 8.19 -2.30 -18.11
CA MET A 44 8.38 -1.34 -17.03
C MET A 44 9.87 -1.32 -16.69
N THR A 45 10.48 -0.16 -16.81
CA THR A 45 11.88 0.10 -16.43
C THR A 45 11.90 0.89 -15.14
N ILE A 46 12.67 0.42 -14.16
CA ILE A 46 12.95 1.09 -12.89
C ILE A 46 14.46 1.21 -12.77
N GLU A 47 14.96 2.44 -12.74
CA GLU A 47 16.40 2.74 -12.79
C GLU A 47 16.76 3.71 -11.67
N ASP A 48 17.78 3.35 -10.89
CA ASP A 48 18.35 4.16 -9.81
C ASP A 48 19.80 4.54 -10.10
N THR A 49 20.26 5.61 -9.46
CA THR A 49 21.66 6.07 -9.51
C THR A 49 22.43 5.69 -8.24
N GLY A 50 22.06 4.58 -7.62
CA GLY A 50 22.63 4.14 -6.35
C GLY A 50 23.99 3.44 -6.48
N VAL A 51 24.37 2.72 -5.44
CA VAL A 51 25.67 2.04 -5.33
C VAL A 51 25.89 0.93 -6.34
N GLY A 52 24.81 0.42 -6.97
CA GLY A 52 24.87 -0.68 -7.92
C GLY A 52 25.28 -2.01 -7.29
N MET A 53 25.55 -3.00 -8.15
CA MET A 53 25.89 -4.37 -7.76
C MET A 53 26.98 -4.93 -8.69
N ASP A 54 27.85 -5.76 -8.14
CA ASP A 54 28.81 -6.57 -8.91
C ASP A 54 28.12 -7.79 -9.57
N GLU A 55 28.85 -8.53 -10.37
CA GLU A 55 28.33 -9.69 -11.12
C GLU A 55 27.92 -10.84 -10.19
N GLU A 56 28.65 -11.08 -9.11
CA GLU A 56 28.35 -12.16 -8.17
C GLU A 56 27.01 -11.90 -7.45
N VAL A 57 26.80 -10.68 -6.99
CA VAL A 57 25.53 -10.24 -6.39
C VAL A 57 24.40 -10.33 -7.40
N GLN A 58 24.60 -9.84 -8.65
CA GLN A 58 23.55 -9.87 -9.69
C GLN A 58 23.07 -11.29 -10.02
N GLN A 59 23.93 -12.30 -9.97
CA GLN A 59 23.55 -13.69 -10.21
C GLN A 59 22.63 -14.27 -9.13
N ARG A 60 22.66 -13.72 -7.92
CA ARG A 60 22.00 -14.26 -6.74
C ARG A 60 20.83 -13.42 -6.22
N ILE A 61 20.61 -12.23 -6.75
CA ILE A 61 19.61 -11.28 -6.21
C ILE A 61 18.18 -11.82 -6.16
N PHE A 62 17.88 -12.85 -6.97
CA PHE A 62 16.55 -13.49 -6.97
C PHE A 62 16.49 -14.75 -6.11
N ASP A 63 17.61 -15.17 -5.51
CA ASP A 63 17.62 -16.31 -4.61
C ASP A 63 16.85 -15.96 -3.32
N PRO A 64 15.95 -16.83 -2.85
CA PRO A 64 15.28 -16.61 -1.58
C PRO A 64 16.29 -16.49 -0.43
N PHE A 65 16.04 -15.53 0.46
CA PHE A 65 16.88 -15.22 1.64
C PHE A 65 18.26 -14.62 1.32
N PHE A 66 18.62 -14.42 0.07
CA PHE A 66 19.86 -13.74 -0.28
C PHE A 66 19.74 -12.23 0.01
N THR A 67 20.70 -11.70 0.74
CA THR A 67 20.80 -10.27 1.06
C THR A 67 22.25 -9.87 1.29
N THR A 68 22.64 -8.71 0.81
CA THR A 68 23.92 -8.05 1.09
C THR A 68 23.86 -7.11 2.30
N LYS A 69 22.68 -6.97 2.93
CA LYS A 69 22.44 -6.10 4.08
C LYS A 69 22.80 -6.79 5.37
N GLU A 70 23.16 -6.00 6.40
CA GLU A 70 23.42 -6.50 7.74
C GLU A 70 22.25 -7.32 8.30
N MET A 71 22.58 -8.28 9.18
CA MET A 71 21.57 -9.13 9.83
C MET A 71 20.45 -8.29 10.46
N GLY A 72 19.20 -8.61 10.09
CA GLY A 72 18.00 -7.92 10.59
C GLY A 72 17.50 -6.74 9.73
N ARG A 73 18.27 -6.24 8.77
CA ARG A 73 17.86 -5.14 7.87
C ARG A 73 17.35 -5.56 6.50
N GLY A 74 17.36 -6.84 6.19
CA GLY A 74 16.85 -7.38 4.93
C GLY A 74 16.38 -8.82 5.08
N THR A 75 15.14 -9.12 4.65
CA THR A 75 14.60 -10.48 4.70
C THR A 75 15.10 -11.37 3.56
N GLY A 76 15.76 -10.80 2.53
CA GLY A 76 16.15 -11.51 1.32
C GLY A 76 14.97 -12.07 0.48
N LEU A 77 13.73 -11.71 0.81
CA LEU A 77 12.53 -12.21 0.12
C LEU A 77 11.96 -11.22 -0.90
N GLY A 78 12.36 -9.96 -0.85
CA GLY A 78 11.75 -8.90 -1.67
C GLY A 78 11.89 -9.14 -3.18
N LEU A 79 13.12 -9.37 -3.67
CA LEU A 79 13.37 -9.61 -5.10
C LEU A 79 12.95 -11.00 -5.55
N ALA A 80 13.08 -12.02 -4.70
CA ALA A 80 12.55 -13.35 -4.97
C ALA A 80 11.01 -13.32 -5.19
N SER A 81 10.29 -12.55 -4.35
CA SER A 81 8.85 -12.33 -4.54
C SER A 81 8.54 -11.61 -5.85
N VAL A 82 9.30 -10.57 -6.22
CA VAL A 82 9.13 -9.88 -7.51
C VAL A 82 9.32 -10.85 -8.67
N TYR A 83 10.37 -11.66 -8.64
CA TYR A 83 10.64 -12.67 -9.66
C TYR A 83 9.49 -13.67 -9.79
N GLY A 84 9.02 -14.23 -8.68
CA GLY A 84 7.89 -15.16 -8.64
C GLY A 84 6.60 -14.55 -9.18
N ILE A 85 6.27 -13.32 -8.80
CA ILE A 85 5.09 -12.62 -9.31
C ILE A 85 5.19 -12.42 -10.82
N VAL A 86 6.33 -11.92 -11.32
CA VAL A 86 6.52 -11.69 -12.76
C VAL A 86 6.40 -12.99 -13.53
N LYS A 87 7.03 -14.08 -13.08
CA LYS A 87 6.93 -15.41 -13.69
C LYS A 87 5.51 -15.96 -13.70
N ASN A 88 4.78 -15.85 -12.59
CA ASN A 88 3.39 -16.30 -12.48
C ASN A 88 2.45 -15.56 -13.46
N HIS A 89 2.81 -14.34 -13.85
CA HIS A 89 2.09 -13.58 -14.88
C HIS A 89 2.61 -13.82 -16.30
N GLY A 90 3.42 -14.85 -16.52
CA GLY A 90 3.98 -15.17 -17.83
C GLY A 90 5.02 -14.16 -18.32
N GLY A 91 5.54 -13.33 -17.43
CA GLY A 91 6.52 -12.31 -17.71
C GLY A 91 7.96 -12.76 -17.47
N PHE A 92 8.87 -11.83 -17.64
CA PHE A 92 10.28 -11.98 -17.29
C PHE A 92 10.87 -10.66 -16.82
N ILE A 93 12.03 -10.74 -16.15
CA ILE A 93 12.73 -9.59 -15.59
C ILE A 93 14.21 -9.68 -15.96
N ASN A 94 14.77 -8.56 -16.41
CA ASN A 94 16.18 -8.36 -16.63
C ASN A 94 16.73 -7.37 -15.60
N VAL A 95 18.01 -7.55 -15.26
CA VAL A 95 18.74 -6.63 -14.38
C VAL A 95 20.04 -6.20 -15.08
N PHE A 96 20.33 -4.92 -14.99
CA PHE A 96 21.56 -4.30 -15.45
C PHE A 96 22.07 -3.46 -14.28
N SER A 97 23.25 -3.79 -13.79
CA SER A 97 23.85 -3.06 -12.69
C SER A 97 25.38 -3.04 -12.82
N LYS A 98 25.98 -2.02 -12.26
CA LYS A 98 27.42 -1.93 -12.12
C LYS A 98 27.72 -1.13 -10.86
N THR A 99 28.69 -1.59 -10.10
CA THR A 99 29.11 -0.91 -8.87
C THR A 99 29.44 0.56 -9.14
N GLY A 100 28.83 1.46 -8.36
CA GLY A 100 28.97 2.90 -8.48
C GLY A 100 28.17 3.56 -9.63
N GLN A 101 27.39 2.79 -10.43
CA GLN A 101 26.62 3.32 -11.56
C GLN A 101 25.11 3.11 -11.43
N GLY A 102 24.67 2.55 -10.29
CA GLY A 102 23.27 2.27 -10.04
C GLY A 102 22.76 0.95 -10.64
N THR A 103 21.44 0.78 -10.62
CA THR A 103 20.77 -0.45 -11.08
C THR A 103 19.56 -0.11 -11.94
N ARG A 104 19.37 -0.89 -13.01
CA ARG A 104 18.18 -0.85 -13.86
C ARG A 104 17.53 -2.20 -13.92
N PHE A 105 16.28 -2.28 -13.46
CA PHE A 105 15.39 -3.42 -13.64
C PHE A 105 14.45 -3.18 -14.82
N GLU A 106 14.29 -4.17 -15.66
CA GLU A 106 13.32 -4.18 -16.75
C GLU A 106 12.36 -5.35 -16.57
N VAL A 107 11.12 -5.06 -16.22
CA VAL A 107 10.04 -6.03 -16.04
C VAL A 107 9.20 -6.06 -17.31
N TYR A 108 9.00 -7.25 -17.85
CA TYR A 108 8.21 -7.49 -19.05
C TYR A 108 6.99 -8.34 -18.69
N LEU A 109 5.81 -7.84 -18.99
CA LEU A 109 4.55 -8.54 -18.78
C LEU A 109 3.82 -8.70 -20.13
N PRO A 110 3.24 -9.87 -20.46
CA PRO A 110 2.45 -10.04 -21.66
C PRO A 110 1.36 -8.98 -21.74
N SER A 111 1.22 -8.31 -22.87
CA SER A 111 0.14 -7.37 -23.08
C SER A 111 -1.17 -8.12 -23.27
N SER A 112 -2.26 -7.59 -22.72
CA SER A 112 -3.60 -8.12 -22.96
C SER A 112 -4.17 -7.50 -24.23
N ASP A 113 -4.69 -8.32 -25.15
CA ASP A 113 -5.46 -7.85 -26.30
C ASP A 113 -6.91 -7.47 -25.92
N LYS A 114 -7.32 -7.75 -24.67
CA LYS A 114 -8.60 -7.25 -24.14
C LYS A 114 -8.44 -5.74 -23.98
N GLY A 115 -9.21 -4.97 -24.77
CA GLY A 115 -9.26 -3.52 -24.62
C GLY A 115 -9.44 -3.19 -23.13
N VAL A 116 -8.62 -2.29 -22.63
CA VAL A 116 -8.84 -1.73 -21.29
C VAL A 116 -10.27 -1.15 -21.35
N PRO A 117 -11.23 -1.62 -20.56
CA PRO A 117 -12.47 -0.88 -20.44
C PRO A 117 -12.05 0.54 -20.08
N ILE A 118 -12.29 1.48 -20.99
CA ILE A 118 -12.13 2.89 -20.69
C ILE A 118 -13.12 3.11 -19.54
N LYS A 119 -12.63 2.99 -18.30
CA LYS A 119 -13.33 3.63 -17.21
C LYS A 119 -13.35 5.08 -17.64
N GLU A 120 -14.50 5.53 -18.17
CA GLU A 120 -14.76 6.94 -18.29
C GLU A 120 -14.15 7.56 -17.03
N LYS A 121 -13.35 8.62 -17.20
CA LYS A 121 -12.95 9.44 -16.07
C LYS A 121 -14.28 9.96 -15.50
N VAL A 122 -14.88 9.14 -14.63
CA VAL A 122 -15.90 9.63 -13.74
C VAL A 122 -15.19 10.79 -13.07
N VAL A 123 -15.63 12.00 -13.38
CA VAL A 123 -15.22 13.19 -12.65
C VAL A 123 -15.43 12.78 -11.20
N GLU A 124 -14.33 12.58 -10.48
CA GLU A 124 -14.35 12.09 -9.11
C GLU A 124 -15.10 13.14 -8.28
N GLN A 125 -16.42 13.05 -8.28
CA GLN A 125 -17.24 13.82 -7.37
C GLN A 125 -17.08 13.16 -6.00
N PHE A 126 -16.07 13.60 -5.28
CA PHE A 126 -15.97 13.27 -3.87
C PHE A 126 -17.13 13.97 -3.17
N VAL A 127 -17.87 13.20 -2.39
CA VAL A 127 -18.86 13.82 -1.50
C VAL A 127 -18.06 14.38 -0.33
N GLU A 128 -17.99 15.71 -0.28
CA GLU A 128 -17.34 16.43 0.82
C GLU A 128 -18.13 16.26 2.11
N GLY A 129 -17.40 16.15 3.23
CA GLY A 129 -17.96 16.07 4.57
C GLY A 129 -17.64 17.33 5.39
N GLN A 130 -18.42 17.57 6.43
CA GLN A 130 -18.16 18.65 7.41
C GLN A 130 -17.94 18.07 8.81
N GLU A 131 -18.12 16.78 8.94
CA GLU A 131 -18.06 16.04 10.19
C GLU A 131 -16.62 15.97 10.72
N THR A 132 -16.51 15.57 11.96
CA THR A 132 -15.23 15.43 12.65
C THR A 132 -14.86 13.95 12.76
N VAL A 133 -13.70 13.60 12.23
CA VAL A 133 -13.14 12.24 12.21
C VAL A 133 -12.03 12.12 13.26
N LEU A 134 -12.04 11.04 14.04
CA LEU A 134 -10.86 10.58 14.77
C LEU A 134 -10.18 9.49 13.96
N LEU A 135 -8.97 9.75 13.47
CA LEU A 135 -8.14 8.79 12.75
C LEU A 135 -7.15 8.14 13.72
N VAL A 136 -7.19 6.81 13.80
CA VAL A 136 -6.37 6.01 14.73
C VAL A 136 -5.56 5.00 13.95
N ASP A 137 -4.22 5.09 14.02
CA ASP A 137 -3.28 4.21 13.33
C ASP A 137 -1.91 4.33 14.00
N ASP A 138 -1.19 3.24 14.19
CA ASP A 138 0.14 3.24 14.82
C ASP A 138 1.27 3.65 13.87
N GLU A 139 1.02 3.64 12.57
CA GLU A 139 1.98 4.08 11.56
C GLU A 139 1.83 5.60 11.30
N GLU A 140 2.78 6.41 11.77
CA GLU A 140 2.80 7.87 11.61
C GLU A 140 2.59 8.31 10.15
N MET A 141 3.18 7.59 9.19
CA MET A 141 3.01 7.87 7.76
C MET A 141 1.56 7.70 7.31
N ILE A 142 0.85 6.68 7.82
CA ILE A 142 -0.57 6.44 7.49
C ILE A 142 -1.43 7.53 8.11
N VAL A 143 -1.15 7.93 9.35
CA VAL A 143 -1.83 9.05 10.03
C VAL A 143 -1.66 10.35 9.24
N ASP A 144 -0.44 10.66 8.77
CA ASP A 144 -0.19 11.89 7.98
C ASP A 144 -0.92 11.87 6.63
N VAL A 145 -0.80 10.79 5.86
CA VAL A 145 -1.47 10.64 4.56
C VAL A 145 -3.00 10.63 4.74
N GLY A 146 -3.51 9.85 5.69
CA GLY A 146 -4.94 9.76 6.00
C GLY A 146 -5.51 11.12 6.43
N THR A 147 -4.79 11.87 7.26
CA THR A 147 -5.17 13.23 7.66
C THR A 147 -5.28 14.17 6.48
N ARG A 148 -4.32 14.14 5.54
CA ARG A 148 -4.38 14.95 4.32
C ARG A 148 -5.56 14.56 3.43
N MET A 149 -5.84 13.27 3.30
CA MET A 149 -6.98 12.76 2.54
C MET A 149 -8.31 13.24 3.16
N LEU A 150 -8.47 13.09 4.47
CA LEU A 150 -9.68 13.51 5.18
C LEU A 150 -9.90 15.03 5.12
N LYS A 151 -8.84 15.82 5.30
CA LYS A 151 -8.91 17.29 5.15
C LYS A 151 -9.27 17.71 3.72
N LYS A 152 -8.74 17.02 2.70
CA LYS A 152 -9.10 17.25 1.30
C LYS A 152 -10.58 16.94 1.02
N LEU A 153 -11.17 16.01 1.77
CA LEU A 153 -12.59 15.68 1.73
C LEU A 153 -13.47 16.60 2.61
N GLY A 154 -12.90 17.64 3.23
CA GLY A 154 -13.62 18.63 4.03
C GLY A 154 -13.77 18.30 5.51
N TYR A 155 -13.32 17.11 5.97
CA TYR A 155 -13.47 16.69 7.37
C TYR A 155 -12.52 17.44 8.32
N LYS A 156 -12.96 17.63 9.56
CA LYS A 156 -12.10 17.99 10.69
C LYS A 156 -11.48 16.71 11.24
N VAL A 157 -10.20 16.74 11.61
CA VAL A 157 -9.48 15.52 11.98
C VAL A 157 -8.80 15.67 13.32
N PHE A 158 -9.10 14.74 14.24
CA PHE A 158 -8.29 14.38 15.38
C PHE A 158 -7.50 13.12 15.05
N THR A 159 -6.35 12.94 15.66
CA THR A 159 -5.50 11.77 15.43
C THR A 159 -5.13 11.11 16.75
N ALA A 160 -4.84 9.80 16.70
CA ALA A 160 -4.23 9.03 17.77
C ALA A 160 -3.36 7.93 17.18
N GLN A 161 -2.26 7.58 17.85
CA GLN A 161 -1.30 6.58 17.37
C GLN A 161 -1.46 5.21 18.03
N ASP A 162 -2.34 5.08 19.02
CA ASP A 162 -2.67 3.81 19.64
C ASP A 162 -4.09 3.84 20.26
N GLY A 163 -4.55 2.67 20.73
CA GLY A 163 -5.89 2.55 21.30
C GLY A 163 -6.08 3.32 22.62
N ILE A 164 -5.02 3.50 23.40
CA ILE A 164 -5.09 4.22 24.70
C ILE A 164 -5.24 5.71 24.44
N GLU A 165 -4.42 6.25 23.54
CA GLU A 165 -4.52 7.64 23.10
C GLU A 165 -5.88 7.91 22.44
N ALA A 166 -6.35 6.99 21.59
CA ALA A 166 -7.65 7.09 20.93
C ALA A 166 -8.79 7.25 21.94
N ILE A 167 -8.81 6.46 23.01
CA ILE A 167 -9.81 6.55 24.07
C ILE A 167 -9.71 7.91 24.80
N SER A 168 -8.49 8.36 25.13
CA SER A 168 -8.26 9.65 25.79
C SER A 168 -8.74 10.83 24.95
N VAL A 169 -8.38 10.85 23.66
CA VAL A 169 -8.81 11.87 22.69
C VAL A 169 -10.33 11.83 22.52
N PHE A 170 -10.90 10.63 22.42
CA PHE A 170 -12.35 10.46 22.26
C PHE A 170 -13.11 10.95 23.48
N GLN A 171 -12.71 10.61 24.71
CA GLN A 171 -13.34 11.09 25.94
C GLN A 171 -13.33 12.61 26.03
N LYS A 172 -12.21 13.25 25.65
CA LYS A 172 -12.06 14.71 25.69
C LYS A 172 -12.92 15.43 24.65
N HIS A 173 -13.20 14.78 23.52
CA HIS A 173 -13.85 15.40 22.36
C HIS A 173 -15.09 14.65 21.87
N GLN A 174 -15.71 13.78 22.69
CA GLN A 174 -16.80 12.89 22.32
C GLN A 174 -18.03 13.61 21.71
N GLU A 175 -18.30 14.84 22.08
CA GLU A 175 -19.40 15.63 21.54
C GLU A 175 -19.10 16.22 20.17
N LYS A 176 -17.83 16.23 19.75
CA LYS A 176 -17.38 16.77 18.47
C LYS A 176 -17.09 15.67 17.45
N ILE A 177 -16.71 14.48 17.92
CA ILE A 177 -16.33 13.37 17.06
C ILE A 177 -17.58 12.63 16.58
N ASP A 178 -17.77 12.63 15.27
CA ASP A 178 -18.91 12.00 14.59
C ASP A 178 -18.58 10.57 14.15
N VAL A 179 -17.33 10.33 13.73
CA VAL A 179 -16.89 9.04 13.20
C VAL A 179 -15.42 8.77 13.54
N ILE A 180 -15.10 7.49 13.71
CA ILE A 180 -13.74 7.01 14.00
C ILE A 180 -13.29 6.12 12.87
N VAL A 181 -12.13 6.39 12.27
CA VAL A 181 -11.40 5.46 11.41
C VAL A 181 -10.36 4.79 12.27
N LEU A 182 -10.51 3.48 12.50
CA LEU A 182 -9.77 2.73 13.51
C LEU A 182 -8.98 1.60 12.87
N ASP A 183 -7.67 1.63 13.02
CA ASP A 183 -6.85 0.49 12.62
C ASP A 183 -7.11 -0.72 13.53
N MET A 184 -7.12 -1.88 12.91
CA MET A 184 -7.42 -3.13 13.57
C MET A 184 -6.22 -3.69 14.35
N ILE A 185 -5.01 -3.48 13.83
CA ILE A 185 -3.79 -4.08 14.38
C ILE A 185 -2.87 -2.96 14.87
N MET A 186 -2.88 -2.76 16.17
CA MET A 186 -2.02 -1.77 16.84
C MET A 186 -1.32 -2.40 18.05
N PRO A 187 -0.11 -1.91 18.42
CA PRO A 187 0.56 -2.35 19.64
C PRO A 187 -0.24 -1.98 20.91
N GLN A 188 0.01 -2.69 22.00
CA GLN A 188 -0.59 -2.49 23.33
C GLN A 188 -2.10 -2.75 23.39
N MET A 189 -2.90 -2.00 22.64
CA MET A 189 -4.36 -2.14 22.58
C MET A 189 -4.83 -2.18 21.13
N GLY A 190 -5.26 -3.35 20.68
CA GLY A 190 -5.76 -3.54 19.32
C GLY A 190 -7.11 -2.86 19.06
N GLY A 191 -7.45 -2.73 17.77
CA GLY A 191 -8.67 -2.05 17.33
C GLY A 191 -9.95 -2.67 17.90
N GLY A 192 -10.01 -3.98 18.10
CA GLY A 192 -11.19 -4.64 18.69
C GLY A 192 -11.46 -4.22 20.12
N GLU A 193 -10.43 -4.16 20.97
CA GLU A 193 -10.57 -3.71 22.36
C GLU A 193 -10.86 -2.20 22.40
N THR A 194 -10.20 -1.43 21.57
CA THR A 194 -10.45 0.02 21.43
C THR A 194 -11.90 0.30 21.04
N PHE A 195 -12.42 -0.44 20.05
CA PHE A 195 -13.82 -0.36 19.63
C PHE A 195 -14.77 -0.62 20.79
N ASP A 196 -14.58 -1.72 21.53
CA ASP A 196 -15.46 -2.07 22.65
C ASP A 196 -15.48 -1.01 23.74
N ARG A 197 -14.32 -0.43 24.06
CA ARG A 197 -14.21 0.65 25.06
C ARG A 197 -14.87 1.94 24.59
N ILE A 198 -14.69 2.31 23.34
CA ILE A 198 -15.32 3.51 22.75
C ILE A 198 -16.84 3.34 22.69
N LYS A 199 -17.35 2.18 22.27
CA LYS A 199 -18.80 1.91 22.24
C LYS A 199 -19.43 1.89 23.63
N LYS A 200 -18.68 1.58 24.70
CA LYS A 200 -19.16 1.73 26.09
C LYS A 200 -19.29 3.20 26.50
N ILE A 201 -18.44 4.08 25.97
CA ILE A 201 -18.51 5.54 26.27
C ILE A 201 -19.67 6.19 25.48
N LYS A 202 -19.77 5.91 24.18
CA LYS A 202 -20.80 6.46 23.30
C LYS A 202 -21.30 5.37 22.33
N PRO A 203 -22.36 4.63 22.68
CA PRO A 203 -22.85 3.50 21.85
C PRO A 203 -23.19 3.87 20.41
N GLY A 204 -23.66 5.10 20.19
CA GLY A 204 -24.07 5.58 18.86
C GLY A 204 -22.94 6.12 17.97
N VAL A 205 -21.69 6.20 18.44
CA VAL A 205 -20.60 6.70 17.62
C VAL A 205 -20.33 5.76 16.44
N LYS A 206 -20.12 6.34 15.25
CA LYS A 206 -19.83 5.60 14.04
C LYS A 206 -18.35 5.15 14.01
N VAL A 207 -18.11 3.89 13.62
CA VAL A 207 -16.76 3.35 13.53
C VAL A 207 -16.56 2.65 12.19
N LEU A 208 -15.54 3.09 11.45
CA LEU A 208 -15.02 2.48 10.23
C LEU A 208 -13.71 1.76 10.57
N LEU A 209 -13.71 0.43 10.57
CA LEU A 209 -12.49 -0.35 10.75
C LEU A 209 -11.60 -0.27 9.51
N SER A 210 -10.29 -0.19 9.72
CA SER A 210 -9.26 -0.19 8.70
C SER A 210 -8.31 -1.36 8.91
N SER A 211 -7.95 -2.12 7.86
CA SER A 211 -6.99 -3.22 7.97
C SER A 211 -6.29 -3.52 6.67
N GLY A 212 -5.03 -3.95 6.75
CA GLY A 212 -4.25 -4.47 5.62
C GLY A 212 -4.68 -5.87 5.15
N TYR A 213 -5.43 -6.59 5.96
CA TYR A 213 -5.95 -7.91 5.62
C TYR A 213 -7.39 -7.84 5.14
N SER A 214 -7.77 -8.77 4.25
CA SER A 214 -9.17 -8.94 3.83
C SER A 214 -10.07 -9.29 5.03
N ILE A 215 -11.39 -9.08 4.89
CA ILE A 215 -12.39 -9.37 5.93
C ILE A 215 -12.33 -10.87 6.30
N ASN A 216 -11.47 -11.24 7.23
CA ASN A 216 -11.30 -12.59 7.73
C ASN A 216 -11.25 -12.60 9.26
N GLY A 217 -11.91 -13.57 9.89
CA GLY A 217 -11.80 -13.84 11.32
C GLY A 217 -12.09 -12.62 12.21
N GLN A 218 -11.07 -11.93 12.70
CA GLN A 218 -11.20 -10.83 13.68
C GLN A 218 -12.02 -9.64 13.17
N ALA A 219 -11.86 -9.24 11.90
CA ALA A 219 -12.66 -8.14 11.34
C ALA A 219 -14.14 -8.50 11.29
N SER A 220 -14.47 -9.74 10.88
CA SER A 220 -15.85 -10.25 10.87
C SER A 220 -16.45 -10.27 12.27
N GLU A 221 -15.66 -10.63 13.29
CA GLU A 221 -16.10 -10.64 14.68
C GLU A 221 -16.43 -9.22 15.17
N ILE A 222 -15.58 -8.21 14.88
CA ILE A 222 -15.84 -6.82 15.29
C ILE A 222 -17.05 -6.25 14.55
N LEU A 223 -17.22 -6.56 13.26
CA LEU A 223 -18.39 -6.18 12.48
C LEU A 223 -19.67 -6.79 13.08
N SER A 224 -19.65 -8.05 13.51
CA SER A 224 -20.81 -8.70 14.16
C SER A 224 -21.18 -8.07 15.50
N ARG A 225 -20.23 -7.42 16.17
CA ARG A 225 -20.46 -6.65 17.41
C ARG A 225 -21.04 -5.25 17.19
N GLY A 226 -21.40 -4.90 15.95
CA GLY A 226 -22.05 -3.63 15.62
C GLY A 226 -21.09 -2.52 15.18
N CYS A 227 -19.95 -2.88 14.59
CA CYS A 227 -19.13 -1.92 13.87
C CYS A 227 -19.83 -1.50 12.58
N ASP A 228 -19.75 -0.22 12.23
CA ASP A 228 -20.57 0.38 11.17
C ASP A 228 -20.02 0.14 9.76
N GLY A 229 -18.73 -0.20 9.62
CA GLY A 229 -18.14 -0.48 8.31
C GLY A 229 -16.69 -0.94 8.37
N PHE A 230 -16.17 -1.31 7.18
CA PHE A 230 -14.81 -1.79 7.00
C PHE A 230 -14.20 -1.19 5.72
N ILE A 231 -12.91 -0.82 5.80
CA ILE A 231 -12.13 -0.40 4.65
C ILE A 231 -10.78 -1.13 4.62
N GLN A 232 -10.44 -1.71 3.47
CA GLN A 232 -9.17 -2.42 3.31
C GLN A 232 -8.05 -1.46 2.93
N LYS A 233 -6.91 -1.55 3.61
CA LYS A 233 -5.66 -0.88 3.24
C LYS A 233 -4.96 -1.64 2.11
N PRO A 234 -4.33 -0.96 1.13
CA PRO A 234 -4.32 0.50 0.95
C PRO A 234 -5.63 1.00 0.32
N PHE A 235 -6.16 2.08 0.81
CA PHE A 235 -7.35 2.73 0.25
C PHE A 235 -6.99 4.05 -0.44
N ASN A 236 -7.79 4.42 -1.41
CA ASN A 236 -7.69 5.71 -2.11
C ASN A 236 -8.72 6.70 -1.58
N LEU A 237 -8.64 7.95 -2.04
CA LEU A 237 -9.51 9.04 -1.63
C LEU A 237 -11.00 8.73 -1.89
N GLN A 238 -11.30 8.07 -3.03
CA GLN A 238 -12.67 7.71 -3.42
C GLN A 238 -13.25 6.65 -2.48
N ASN A 239 -12.48 5.59 -2.20
CA ASN A 239 -12.93 4.52 -1.30
C ASN A 239 -13.18 5.06 0.11
N LEU A 240 -12.28 5.92 0.62
CA LEU A 240 -12.42 6.52 1.93
C LEU A 240 -13.68 7.43 2.00
N SER A 241 -13.89 8.30 1.00
CA SER A 241 -15.07 9.17 0.91
C SER A 241 -16.35 8.34 0.89
N GLN A 242 -16.42 7.31 0.04
CA GLN A 242 -17.60 6.47 -0.10
C GLN A 242 -17.91 5.70 1.19
N SER A 243 -16.90 5.08 1.83
CA SER A 243 -17.08 4.35 3.08
C SER A 243 -17.58 5.24 4.20
N LEU A 244 -17.00 6.45 4.35
CA LEU A 244 -17.43 7.42 5.36
C LEU A 244 -18.86 7.88 5.11
N ARG A 245 -19.24 8.21 3.88
CA ARG A 245 -20.61 8.61 3.57
C ARG A 245 -21.63 7.50 3.84
N THR A 246 -21.31 6.26 3.44
CA THR A 246 -22.17 5.11 3.72
C THR A 246 -22.52 4.96 5.19
N ILE A 247 -21.53 5.07 6.08
CA ILE A 247 -21.78 4.89 7.52
C ILE A 247 -22.36 6.12 8.21
N LEU A 248 -22.05 7.33 7.72
CA LEU A 248 -22.59 8.57 8.27
C LEU A 248 -24.04 8.81 7.85
N GLU A 249 -24.42 8.43 6.64
CA GLU A 249 -25.78 8.59 6.11
C GLU A 249 -26.69 7.40 6.47
N GLY A 250 -26.15 6.30 6.99
CA GLY A 250 -26.91 5.13 7.41
C GLY A 250 -27.58 4.35 6.28
N LYS A 251 -26.94 4.37 5.08
CA LYS A 251 -27.41 3.63 3.88
C LYS A 251 -26.74 2.28 3.75
#